data_14b9f7c9a73a1c41c745d356ffb77ee7
#
_entry.id   14b9f7c9a73a1c41c745d356ffb77ee7
#
_cell.length_a   1.000
_cell.length_b   1.000
_cell.length_c   1.000
_cell.angle_alpha   90.00
_cell.angle_beta   90.00
_cell.angle_gamma   90.00
#
_symmetry.space_group_name_H-M   'P 1'
#
loop_
_entity.id
_entity.type
_entity.pdbx_description
1 polymer ?
#
loop_
_entity_poly.entity_id
_entity_poly.type
_entity_poly.pdbx_seq_one_letter_code
_entity_poly.pdbx_strand_id
1 'polypeptide(L)'
;TEKFAKNAQILHIDIDPAEMNKNVLIDHGIVGDLKEVLMRLNARLEEQSHPEWMEQIAAYQKEYPLQYEDGKLTGPYIVEEIYRQTKGDAIITTEVGQHQMWAAQYYKYKEPRTLLSSGGLGTMGYGLGASIGAKMAQKNDSS
;
A
#
# COMPACT_ATOMS: atom_id res chain seq x y z
N THR A 1 3.70 19.88 5.17
CA THR A 1 2.27 19.62 5.39
C THR A 1 1.36 20.77 5.00
N GLU A 2 1.84 22.02 4.97
CA GLU A 2 1.04 23.20 4.57
C GLU A 2 0.36 23.10 3.19
N LYS A 3 0.87 22.25 2.30
CA LYS A 3 0.32 22.00 0.95
C LYS A 3 -0.56 20.75 0.86
N PHE A 4 -0.70 19.99 1.96
CA PHE A 4 -1.50 18.77 1.95
C PHE A 4 -2.99 19.10 1.89
N ALA A 5 -3.66 18.56 0.89
CA ALA A 5 -5.12 18.56 0.74
C ALA A 5 -5.84 19.91 1.02
N LYS A 6 -5.28 21.05 0.56
CA LYS A 6 -5.78 22.40 0.89
C LYS A 6 -7.25 22.65 0.58
N ASN A 7 -7.80 21.94 -0.39
CA ASN A 7 -9.17 22.10 -0.86
C ASN A 7 -10.09 20.96 -0.42
N ALA A 8 -9.63 20.08 0.47
CA ALA A 8 -10.39 18.94 0.97
C ALA A 8 -10.69 19.12 2.47
N GLN A 9 -11.81 18.60 2.91
CA GLN A 9 -12.08 18.38 4.32
C GLN A 9 -11.30 17.15 4.79
N ILE A 10 -10.69 17.24 5.95
CA ILE A 10 -9.84 16.19 6.51
C ILE A 10 -10.55 15.57 7.71
N LEU A 11 -10.89 14.30 7.59
CA LEU A 11 -11.33 13.46 8.70
C LEU A 11 -10.17 12.59 9.16
N HIS A 12 -9.78 12.70 10.43
CA HIS A 12 -8.74 11.88 11.04
C HIS A 12 -9.35 10.90 12.05
N ILE A 13 -9.04 9.64 11.90
CA ILE A 13 -9.47 8.58 12.82
C ILE A 13 -8.20 7.95 13.40
N ASP A 14 -8.04 8.02 14.70
CA ASP A 14 -6.91 7.41 15.39
C ASP A 14 -7.33 6.93 16.78
N ILE A 15 -6.66 5.92 17.29
CA ILE A 15 -6.87 5.43 18.66
C ILE A 15 -6.17 6.32 19.69
N ASP A 16 -5.10 7.02 19.29
CA ASP A 16 -4.33 7.91 20.14
C ASP A 16 -4.79 9.38 19.96
N PRO A 17 -5.39 10.01 20.98
CA PRO A 17 -5.80 11.40 20.89
C PRO A 17 -4.61 12.37 20.69
N ALA A 18 -3.38 11.99 21.03
CA ALA A 18 -2.19 12.82 20.85
C ALA A 18 -1.77 12.96 19.38
N GLU A 19 -2.25 12.11 18.49
CA GLU A 19 -1.98 12.21 17.05
C GLU A 19 -2.89 13.25 16.35
N MET A 20 -3.99 13.66 16.98
CA MET A 20 -4.90 14.66 16.42
C MET A 20 -4.21 16.03 16.27
N ASN A 21 -4.31 16.63 15.07
CA ASN A 21 -3.68 17.90 14.69
C ASN A 21 -2.15 17.97 14.82
N LYS A 22 -1.47 16.85 14.99
CA LYS A 22 -0.03 16.80 15.18
C LYS A 22 0.77 17.23 13.95
N ASN A 23 0.40 16.73 12.80
CA ASN A 23 1.10 16.98 11.54
C ASN A 23 0.28 17.78 10.52
N VAL A 24 -1.02 17.60 10.54
CA VAL A 24 -1.99 18.24 9.65
C VAL A 24 -3.16 18.74 10.49
N LEU A 25 -3.59 19.97 10.27
CA LEU A 25 -4.82 20.46 10.85
C LEU A 25 -6.00 19.72 10.24
N ILE A 26 -6.88 19.20 11.06
CA ILE A 26 -8.04 18.42 10.67
C ILE A 26 -9.33 19.17 10.86
N ASP A 27 -10.33 18.91 10.02
CA ASP A 27 -11.68 19.47 10.19
C ASP A 27 -12.50 18.64 11.18
N HIS A 28 -12.32 17.31 11.14
CA HIS A 28 -13.03 16.38 12.02
C HIS A 28 -12.08 15.31 12.56
N GLY A 29 -12.18 15.04 13.87
CA GLY A 29 -11.40 13.98 14.53
C GLY A 29 -12.31 12.96 15.23
N ILE A 30 -12.00 11.68 15.06
CA ILE A 30 -12.65 10.60 15.79
C ILE A 30 -11.55 9.82 16.52
N VAL A 31 -11.58 9.83 17.84
CA VAL A 31 -10.71 9.00 18.68
C VAL A 31 -11.39 7.66 18.91
N GLY A 32 -10.79 6.57 18.44
CA GLY A 32 -11.35 5.23 18.58
C GLY A 32 -10.65 4.18 17.75
N ASP A 33 -10.99 2.92 18.01
CA ASP A 33 -10.52 1.79 17.20
C ASP A 33 -11.05 1.90 15.77
N LEU A 34 -10.13 1.82 14.79
CA LEU A 34 -10.45 2.03 13.38
C LEU A 34 -11.51 1.04 12.88
N LYS A 35 -11.44 -0.23 13.30
CA LYS A 35 -12.41 -1.25 12.88
C LYS A 35 -13.82 -0.90 13.35
N GLU A 36 -13.95 -0.53 14.62
CA GLU A 36 -15.23 -0.12 15.21
C GLU A 36 -15.81 1.13 14.53
N VAL A 37 -14.97 2.12 14.28
CA VAL A 37 -15.38 3.35 13.59
C VAL A 37 -15.84 3.05 12.18
N LEU A 38 -15.07 2.27 11.40
CA LEU A 38 -15.42 1.90 10.03
C LEU A 38 -16.70 1.07 9.96
N MET A 39 -16.91 0.13 10.88
CA MET A 39 -18.18 -0.63 10.95
C MET A 39 -19.39 0.30 11.13
N ARG A 40 -19.27 1.31 12.01
CA ARG A 40 -20.35 2.28 12.25
C ARG A 40 -20.54 3.24 11.09
N LEU A 41 -19.47 3.62 10.40
CA LEU A 41 -19.56 4.43 9.18
C LEU A 41 -20.24 3.67 8.06
N ASN A 42 -19.82 2.44 7.78
CA ASN A 42 -20.40 1.60 6.74
C ASN A 42 -21.90 1.34 6.95
N ALA A 43 -22.34 1.25 8.21
CA ALA A 43 -23.76 1.07 8.51
C ALA A 43 -24.62 2.33 8.22
N ARG A 44 -24.00 3.49 7.98
CA ARG A 44 -24.65 4.79 7.73
C ARG A 44 -24.43 5.33 6.32
N LEU A 45 -23.42 4.83 5.62
CA LEU A 45 -23.12 5.25 4.25
C LEU A 45 -23.88 4.36 3.28
N GLU A 46 -24.46 4.98 2.28
CA GLU A 46 -24.99 4.30 1.11
C GLU A 46 -23.85 4.01 0.13
N GLU A 47 -24.01 2.97 -0.68
CA GLU A 47 -23.08 2.67 -1.77
C GLU A 47 -23.03 3.85 -2.76
N GLN A 48 -21.82 4.31 -3.05
CA GLN A 48 -21.58 5.43 -3.95
C GLN A 48 -20.75 4.98 -5.16
N SER A 49 -21.03 5.57 -6.29
CA SER A 49 -20.29 5.36 -7.53
C SER A 49 -19.74 6.69 -8.04
N HIS A 50 -18.48 6.68 -8.44
CA HIS A 50 -17.80 7.87 -8.97
C HIS A 50 -17.20 7.58 -10.36
N PRO A 51 -18.01 7.29 -11.38
CA PRO A 51 -17.54 6.85 -12.69
C PRO A 51 -16.63 7.90 -13.37
N GLU A 52 -16.98 9.17 -13.31
CA GLU A 52 -16.16 10.25 -13.90
C GLU A 52 -14.75 10.31 -13.29
N TRP A 53 -14.65 10.14 -11.98
CA TRP A 53 -13.37 10.10 -11.28
C TRP A 53 -12.54 8.88 -11.67
N MET A 54 -13.17 7.73 -11.79
CA MET A 54 -12.51 6.49 -12.21
C MET A 54 -12.06 6.55 -13.66
N GLU A 55 -12.85 7.16 -14.55
CA GLU A 55 -12.49 7.41 -15.95
C GLU A 55 -11.28 8.35 -16.06
N GLN A 56 -11.22 9.40 -15.24
CA GLN A 56 -10.09 10.31 -15.21
C GLN A 56 -8.80 9.59 -14.74
N ILE A 57 -8.88 8.77 -13.71
CA ILE A 57 -7.75 7.96 -13.23
C ILE A 57 -7.29 7.00 -14.35
N ALA A 58 -8.22 6.32 -15.02
CA ALA A 58 -7.90 5.41 -16.13
C ALA A 58 -7.24 6.14 -17.30
N ALA A 59 -7.69 7.36 -17.61
CA ALA A 59 -7.08 8.20 -18.63
C ALA A 59 -5.63 8.56 -18.28
N TYR A 60 -5.36 8.96 -17.04
CA TYR A 60 -4.00 9.25 -16.57
C TYR A 60 -3.09 8.01 -16.60
N GLN A 61 -3.59 6.86 -16.20
CA GLN A 61 -2.82 5.61 -16.27
C GLN A 61 -2.46 5.23 -17.70
N LYS A 62 -3.35 5.54 -18.66
CA LYS A 62 -3.09 5.32 -20.08
C LYS A 62 -2.12 6.33 -20.67
N GLU A 63 -2.20 7.59 -20.25
CA GLU A 63 -1.33 8.68 -20.72
C GLU A 63 0.08 8.58 -20.12
N TYR A 64 0.18 8.17 -18.87
CA TYR A 64 1.44 8.06 -18.12
C TYR A 64 1.65 6.64 -17.57
N PRO A 65 1.76 5.62 -18.45
CA PRO A 65 1.99 4.26 -17.99
C PRO A 65 3.37 4.11 -17.33
N LEU A 66 3.46 3.22 -16.36
CA LEU A 66 4.75 2.79 -15.84
C LEU A 66 5.52 2.08 -16.96
N GLN A 67 6.72 2.57 -17.28
CA GLN A 67 7.53 2.06 -18.37
C GLN A 67 8.97 1.81 -17.93
N TYR A 68 9.61 0.83 -18.54
CA TYR A 68 11.04 0.60 -18.46
C TYR A 68 11.55 0.10 -19.82
N GLU A 69 12.86 0.12 -20.01
CA GLU A 69 13.49 -0.20 -21.29
C GLU A 69 13.39 -1.71 -21.59
N ASP A 70 12.75 -2.03 -22.69
CA ASP A 70 12.60 -3.41 -23.16
C ASP A 70 13.94 -4.06 -23.52
N GLY A 71 14.05 -5.36 -23.29
CA GLY A 71 15.22 -6.15 -23.65
C GLY A 71 16.44 -5.97 -22.74
N LYS A 72 16.32 -5.16 -21.68
CA LYS A 72 17.35 -4.98 -20.65
C LYS A 72 16.95 -5.61 -19.32
N LEU A 73 17.93 -6.14 -18.62
CA LEU A 73 17.76 -6.61 -17.25
C LEU A 73 17.66 -5.40 -16.30
N THR A 74 16.45 -4.92 -16.09
CA THR A 74 16.14 -3.79 -15.21
C THR A 74 15.47 -4.27 -13.92
N GLY A 75 15.49 -3.43 -12.87
CA GLY A 75 14.78 -3.75 -11.62
C GLY A 75 13.28 -4.00 -11.81
N PRO A 76 12.53 -3.14 -12.52
CA PRO A 76 11.13 -3.40 -12.86
C PRO A 76 10.91 -4.73 -13.58
N TYR A 77 11.73 -5.04 -14.58
CA TYR A 77 11.67 -6.33 -15.29
C TYR A 77 11.81 -7.54 -14.36
N ILE A 78 12.78 -7.48 -13.42
CA ILE A 78 12.97 -8.54 -12.43
C ILE A 78 11.72 -8.73 -11.58
N VAL A 79 11.12 -7.65 -11.12
CA VAL A 79 9.91 -7.70 -10.30
C VAL A 79 8.72 -8.29 -11.06
N GLU A 80 8.52 -7.90 -12.31
CA GLU A 80 7.47 -8.48 -13.16
C GLU A 80 7.73 -9.94 -13.47
N GLU A 81 9.00 -10.34 -13.65
CA GLU A 81 9.36 -11.74 -13.85
C GLU A 81 9.07 -12.59 -12.61
N ILE A 82 9.37 -12.06 -11.40
CA ILE A 82 8.98 -12.71 -10.15
C ILE A 82 7.46 -12.88 -10.09
N TYR A 83 6.69 -11.83 -10.42
CA TYR A 83 5.25 -11.94 -10.48
C TYR A 83 4.80 -13.04 -11.46
N ARG A 84 5.37 -13.07 -12.66
CA ARG A 84 5.03 -14.06 -13.70
C ARG A 84 5.31 -15.48 -13.26
N GLN A 85 6.48 -15.73 -12.65
CA GLN A 85 6.89 -17.06 -12.19
C GLN A 85 6.08 -17.54 -10.99
N THR A 86 5.73 -16.64 -10.08
CA THR A 86 4.92 -16.95 -8.89
C THR A 86 3.43 -16.85 -9.14
N LYS A 87 3.02 -16.37 -10.31
CA LYS A 87 1.61 -16.05 -10.62
C LYS A 87 0.94 -15.12 -9.59
N GLY A 88 1.74 -14.31 -8.89
CA GLY A 88 1.28 -13.42 -7.85
C GLY A 88 1.01 -14.06 -6.49
N ASP A 89 1.38 -15.32 -6.29
CA ASP A 89 1.10 -16.07 -5.06
C ASP A 89 2.29 -16.09 -4.08
N ALA A 90 3.23 -15.15 -4.22
CA ALA A 90 4.37 -15.03 -3.31
C ALA A 90 4.16 -13.92 -2.27
N ILE A 91 4.70 -14.13 -1.07
CA ILE A 91 4.94 -13.06 -0.12
C ILE A 91 6.25 -12.37 -0.52
N ILE A 92 6.16 -11.09 -0.83
CA ILE A 92 7.31 -10.27 -1.21
C ILE A 92 7.85 -9.54 0.02
N THR A 93 9.14 -9.70 0.27
CA THR A 93 9.83 -8.94 1.32
C THR A 93 10.84 -8.01 0.68
N THR A 94 10.96 -6.79 1.17
CA THR A 94 11.93 -5.82 0.66
C THR A 94 12.77 -5.23 1.78
N GLU A 95 13.99 -4.86 1.43
CA GLU A 95 14.77 -3.87 2.16
C GLU A 95 14.24 -2.46 1.83
N VAL A 96 15.07 -1.45 1.97
CA VAL A 96 14.79 -0.06 1.62
C VAL A 96 15.65 0.38 0.45
N GLY A 97 15.01 0.97 -0.56
CA GLY A 97 15.69 1.45 -1.77
C GLY A 97 14.81 1.38 -3.01
N GLN A 98 15.43 1.49 -4.18
CA GLN A 98 14.71 1.46 -5.47
C GLN A 98 13.91 0.16 -5.67
N HIS A 99 14.45 -0.98 -5.26
CA HIS A 99 13.75 -2.25 -5.34
C HIS A 99 12.44 -2.29 -4.56
N GLN A 100 12.36 -1.57 -3.43
CA GLN A 100 11.14 -1.40 -2.66
C GLN A 100 10.07 -0.65 -3.48
N MET A 101 10.49 0.42 -4.16
CA MET A 101 9.61 1.19 -5.04
C MET A 101 9.14 0.35 -6.23
N TRP A 102 10.04 -0.40 -6.86
CA TRP A 102 9.69 -1.29 -7.97
C TRP A 102 8.76 -2.42 -7.53
N ALA A 103 9.00 -3.02 -6.36
CA ALA A 103 8.09 -4.03 -5.81
C ALA A 103 6.68 -3.47 -5.59
N ALA A 104 6.56 -2.23 -5.10
CA ALA A 104 5.26 -1.58 -4.92
C ALA A 104 4.57 -1.21 -6.25
N GLN A 105 5.34 -0.87 -7.30
CA GLN A 105 4.81 -0.39 -8.57
C GLN A 105 4.49 -1.51 -9.56
N TYR A 106 5.34 -2.52 -9.66
CA TYR A 106 5.31 -3.52 -10.74
C TYR A 106 4.84 -4.91 -10.30
N TYR A 107 4.89 -5.26 -9.01
CA TYR A 107 4.30 -6.50 -8.54
C TYR A 107 2.79 -6.33 -8.29
N LYS A 108 1.96 -7.17 -8.91
CA LYS A 108 0.50 -7.11 -8.77
C LYS A 108 0.04 -8.00 -7.62
N TYR A 109 -0.06 -7.41 -6.44
CA TYR A 109 -0.51 -8.11 -5.23
C TYR A 109 -1.98 -8.52 -5.36
N LYS A 110 -2.28 -9.77 -5.07
CA LYS A 110 -3.63 -10.34 -5.11
C LYS A 110 -4.25 -10.41 -3.72
N GLU A 111 -3.43 -10.68 -2.72
CA GLU A 111 -3.88 -10.89 -1.36
C GLU A 111 -3.31 -9.81 -0.43
N PRO A 112 -4.08 -9.37 0.58
CA PRO A 112 -3.58 -8.45 1.58
C PRO A 112 -2.47 -9.10 2.41
N ARG A 113 -1.57 -8.28 2.97
CA ARG A 113 -0.45 -8.70 3.84
C ARG A 113 0.60 -9.58 3.14
N THR A 114 0.70 -9.53 1.83
CA THR A 114 1.73 -10.24 1.05
C THR A 114 2.91 -9.37 0.64
N LEU A 115 2.91 -8.09 1.01
CA LEU A 115 4.07 -7.19 0.93
C LEU A 115 4.56 -6.87 2.34
N LEU A 116 5.77 -7.31 2.67
CA LEU A 116 6.44 -7.03 3.94
C LEU A 116 7.61 -6.10 3.69
N SER A 117 7.48 -4.87 4.13
CA SER A 117 8.45 -3.80 3.84
C SER A 117 8.57 -2.84 5.01
N SER A 118 9.78 -2.35 5.28
CA SER A 118 10.01 -1.30 6.26
C SER A 118 9.69 0.08 5.67
N GLY A 119 8.43 0.29 5.25
CA GLY A 119 7.99 1.52 4.60
C GLY A 119 7.89 2.74 5.52
N GLY A 120 7.77 2.53 6.83
CA GLY A 120 7.69 3.60 7.81
C GLY A 120 9.05 4.08 8.28
N LEU A 121 9.81 3.21 8.94
CA LEU A 121 11.11 3.57 9.54
C LEU A 121 12.29 3.46 8.56
N GLY A 122 12.12 2.78 7.43
CA GLY A 122 13.18 2.62 6.44
C GLY A 122 14.37 1.80 6.96
N THR A 123 14.10 0.75 7.73
CA THR A 123 15.13 -0.05 8.40
C THR A 123 15.85 -0.96 7.40
N MET A 124 17.15 -0.77 7.23
CA MET A 124 18.00 -1.69 6.47
C MET A 124 18.23 -2.98 7.26
N GLY A 125 18.35 -4.13 6.56
CA GLY A 125 18.45 -5.45 7.17
C GLY A 125 17.08 -6.09 7.53
N TYR A 126 15.98 -5.39 7.29
CA TYR A 126 14.63 -5.89 7.56
C TYR A 126 14.24 -7.09 6.67
N GLY A 127 14.55 -7.01 5.37
CA GLY A 127 14.01 -7.93 4.36
C GLY A 127 14.39 -9.39 4.58
N LEU A 128 15.64 -9.67 4.98
CA LEU A 128 16.10 -11.04 5.25
C LEU A 128 15.33 -11.66 6.43
N GLY A 129 15.25 -10.94 7.56
CA GLY A 129 14.52 -11.40 8.72
C GLY A 129 13.03 -11.60 8.44
N ALA A 130 12.41 -10.66 7.71
CA ALA A 130 11.03 -10.75 7.30
C ALA A 130 10.76 -11.95 6.37
N SER A 131 11.66 -12.26 5.44
CA SER A 131 11.52 -13.41 4.53
C SER A 131 11.58 -14.76 5.29
N ILE A 132 12.50 -14.86 6.24
CA ILE A 132 12.60 -16.06 7.10
C ILE A 132 11.31 -16.21 7.94
N GLY A 133 10.85 -15.12 8.56
CA GLY A 133 9.62 -15.11 9.34
C GLY A 133 8.38 -15.48 8.52
N ALA A 134 8.24 -14.91 7.32
CA ALA A 134 7.16 -15.24 6.39
C ALA A 134 7.16 -16.73 6.02
N LYS A 135 8.34 -17.29 5.71
CA LYS A 135 8.48 -18.72 5.39
C LYS A 135 8.14 -19.62 6.56
N MET A 136 8.54 -19.23 7.75
CA MET A 136 8.21 -19.99 8.98
C MET A 136 6.71 -19.97 9.27
N ALA A 137 6.05 -18.85 9.06
CA ALA A 137 4.61 -18.73 9.25
C ALA A 137 3.82 -19.60 8.26
N GLN A 138 4.25 -19.68 7.01
CA GLN A 138 3.61 -20.52 5.98
C GLN A 138 3.77 -22.03 6.20
N LYS A 139 4.79 -22.48 6.95
CA LYS A 139 4.99 -23.91 7.22
C LYS A 139 3.87 -24.55 8.06
N ASN A 140 3.06 -23.76 8.73
CA ASN A 140 1.97 -24.23 9.57
C ASN A 140 0.67 -24.47 8.78
N ASP A 141 0.60 -24.09 7.49
CA ASP A 141 -0.58 -24.28 6.63
C ASP A 141 -0.46 -25.50 5.68
N SER A 142 0.61 -26.25 5.75
CA SER A 142 0.75 -27.50 4.98
C SER A 142 0.40 -28.72 5.85
N SER A 143 -0.89 -28.85 6.12
CA SER A 143 -1.51 -30.11 6.54
C SER A 143 -2.32 -30.68 5.40
#